data_7f510ca943adee3e38820f51d6ed1b13
#
_entry.id   7f510ca943adee3e38820f51d6ed1b13
#
_cell.length_a   1.000
_cell.length_b   1.000
_cell.length_c   1.000
_cell.angle_alpha   90.00
_cell.angle_beta   90.00
_cell.angle_gamma   90.00
#
_symmetry.space_group_name_H-M   'P 1'
#
loop_
_entity.id
_entity.type
_entity.pdbx_description
1 polymer ?
#
loop_
_entity_poly.entity_id
_entity_poly.type
_entity_poly.pdbx_seq_one_letter_code
_entity_poly.pdbx_strand_id
1 'polypeptide(L)'
;MRRRLYLSKFQILPPPLEPEHDLSADPDLDRGQSFGEPSSPPSGARIPDRVLTSSNYTVEVYARTTERDGVQIESREYCVSDGVTASTYRATGFGNCCFFEQAVTAPGTIRYYSFQSDEWVCESLDEGSFSSPVAVVELDSGTTYFFALPRTVVLHENGSVEYLPEEDGFLYVTQTETGFHLTVEGHGLAEGRAADALILTSPDRVLDWDVSNCAKAWVSYAKNGDMPWCYDGYYRKSPENYIPSGPNYYYCCAASYCIRGFLSRTPPCREAPALTILTLDTMALRQNQFGYWATDPGSEWLQSDYGIGPGFYDTRFNTEMLEIYLKAAHKFGGNLFEDAVDRYLAFYTQYADTNHIATENGGWLIPDYWHPDTHETPHTSLNHQVTECLALYHAAELLDREDLFALADRMLLAIEDTGSQWVMPDHNLYYSIRPDGTYAAGDYPYLTYNDLLHLREYLTGSGRAGTETLTHLMEEKLQWMTANGVTGYEAS
;
A
#
# COMPACT_ATOMS: atom_id res chain seq x y z
N MET A 1 -21.10 6.96 21.48
CA MET A 1 -20.13 6.43 22.46
C MET A 1 -18.75 6.62 21.84
N ARG A 2 -17.90 7.44 22.44
CA ARG A 2 -16.58 7.79 21.93
C ARG A 2 -15.69 6.56 22.05
N ARG A 3 -15.30 5.94 20.93
CA ARG A 3 -14.17 5.00 20.88
C ARG A 3 -12.91 5.84 21.11
N ARG A 4 -12.41 5.91 22.32
CA ARG A 4 -11.03 6.26 22.57
C ARG A 4 -10.18 5.09 22.03
N LEU A 5 -9.59 5.29 20.86
CA LEU A 5 -8.41 4.54 20.45
C LEU A 5 -7.33 4.89 21.47
N TYR A 6 -7.12 4.02 22.45
CA TYR A 6 -5.90 4.03 23.24
C TYR A 6 -4.78 3.55 22.34
N LEU A 7 -4.23 4.45 21.52
CA LEU A 7 -2.89 4.27 21.04
C LEU A 7 -2.01 4.39 22.26
N SER A 8 -1.45 3.26 22.67
CA SER A 8 -0.59 3.20 23.85
C SER A 8 0.67 4.03 23.59
N LYS A 9 1.14 4.64 24.61
CA LYS A 9 2.23 5.60 24.65
C LYS A 9 3.61 4.96 24.65
N PHE A 10 3.98 4.03 23.76
CA PHE A 10 5.30 3.40 23.92
C PHE A 10 5.96 3.03 22.60
N GLN A 11 7.25 3.29 22.49
CA GLN A 11 8.08 2.93 21.34
C GLN A 11 9.57 3.04 21.55
N ILE A 12 10.34 2.28 20.84
CA ILE A 12 11.76 2.09 21.01
C ILE A 12 12.63 2.13 19.76
N LEU A 13 13.93 2.15 19.85
CA LEU A 13 14.94 2.48 18.93
C LEU A 13 16.22 1.74 18.88
N PRO A 14 16.84 1.80 17.75
CA PRO A 14 18.16 1.27 17.50
C PRO A 14 19.30 2.27 17.45
N PRO A 15 20.55 1.79 17.54
CA PRO A 15 21.70 2.59 17.22
C PRO A 15 21.67 2.99 15.73
N PRO A 16 22.26 4.13 15.39
CA PRO A 16 22.33 4.58 14.03
C PRO A 16 23.06 3.55 13.17
N LEU A 17 22.45 3.18 12.06
CA LEU A 17 23.20 2.66 10.95
C LEU A 17 24.17 3.76 10.55
N GLU A 18 25.46 3.54 10.63
CA GLU A 18 26.41 4.52 10.15
C GLU A 18 26.10 4.80 8.66
N PRO A 19 26.03 6.07 8.23
CA PRO A 19 25.70 6.43 6.87
C PRO A 19 26.91 6.23 5.93
N GLU A 20 27.42 5.01 5.81
CA GLU A 20 28.59 4.70 5.02
C GLU A 20 28.32 3.93 3.72
N HIS A 21 27.14 3.97 3.18
CA HIS A 21 26.95 3.60 1.77
C HIS A 21 26.00 4.55 1.09
N ASP A 22 26.56 5.66 0.65
CA ASP A 22 26.00 6.43 -0.46
C ASP A 22 26.07 5.57 -1.72
N LEU A 23 25.02 4.78 -1.96
CA LEU A 23 24.88 3.93 -3.15
C LEU A 23 24.73 4.75 -4.44
N SER A 24 24.66 6.09 -4.32
CA SER A 24 24.69 7.00 -5.46
C SER A 24 26.09 7.26 -6.02
N ALA A 25 27.14 6.80 -5.33
CA ALA A 25 28.52 7.08 -5.67
C ALA A 25 29.37 5.83 -6.00
N ASP A 26 28.77 4.66 -6.20
CA ASP A 26 29.51 3.50 -6.70
C ASP A 26 29.53 3.53 -8.24
N PRO A 27 30.65 3.97 -8.87
CA PRO A 27 30.79 3.98 -10.33
C PRO A 27 30.94 2.58 -10.93
N ASP A 28 31.00 1.52 -10.13
CA ASP A 28 31.18 0.13 -10.56
C ASP A 28 29.87 -0.69 -10.57
N LEU A 29 28.72 -0.10 -10.26
CA LEU A 29 27.40 -0.63 -10.67
C LEU A 29 27.16 -0.39 -12.17
N ASP A 30 28.20 -0.56 -12.96
CA ASP A 30 28.17 -0.60 -14.40
C ASP A 30 27.70 -1.99 -14.85
N ARG A 31 26.39 -2.08 -15.36
CA ARG A 31 26.24 -2.08 -16.84
C ARG A 31 27.19 -3.00 -17.60
N GLY A 32 27.60 -4.10 -17.08
CA GLY A 32 28.56 -4.97 -17.70
C GLY A 32 28.05 -6.36 -18.11
N GLN A 33 26.83 -6.46 -18.69
CA GLN A 33 26.54 -7.56 -19.62
C GLN A 33 26.01 -7.00 -20.92
N SER A 34 26.89 -6.91 -21.91
CA SER A 34 26.54 -6.63 -23.29
C SER A 34 25.70 -7.79 -23.84
N PHE A 35 24.38 -7.65 -23.71
CA PHE A 35 23.49 -8.33 -24.62
C PHE A 35 23.67 -7.67 -25.99
N GLY A 36 23.81 -8.52 -27.04
CA GLY A 36 24.01 -8.06 -28.41
C GLY A 36 22.99 -6.98 -28.79
N GLU A 37 23.44 -6.01 -29.59
CA GLU A 37 22.61 -4.87 -30.01
C GLU A 37 21.25 -5.36 -30.50
N PRO A 38 20.14 -4.91 -29.89
CA PRO A 38 18.84 -5.20 -30.42
C PRO A 38 18.75 -4.52 -31.80
N SER A 39 18.34 -5.27 -32.81
CA SER A 39 18.01 -4.72 -34.13
C SER A 39 17.16 -3.48 -33.94
N SER A 40 17.55 -2.35 -34.55
CA SER A 40 16.86 -1.06 -34.46
C SER A 40 15.35 -1.26 -34.61
N PRO A 41 14.51 -0.79 -33.66
CA PRO A 41 13.08 -0.94 -33.77
C PRO A 41 12.57 -0.24 -35.04
N PRO A 42 11.48 -0.70 -35.64
CA PRO A 42 10.89 -0.04 -36.81
C PRO A 42 10.61 1.42 -36.47
N SER A 43 10.94 2.31 -37.40
CA SER A 43 10.80 3.76 -37.30
C SER A 43 9.41 4.14 -36.73
N GLY A 44 9.36 4.57 -35.46
CA GLY A 44 8.13 4.97 -34.75
C GLY A 44 7.77 4.13 -33.54
N ALA A 45 8.45 3.03 -33.22
CA ALA A 45 8.19 2.26 -32.01
C ALA A 45 8.68 3.02 -30.77
N ARG A 46 7.80 3.16 -29.78
CA ARG A 46 8.10 3.76 -28.47
C ARG A 46 8.96 2.80 -27.67
N ILE A 47 10.07 3.27 -27.11
CA ILE A 47 10.96 2.47 -26.24
C ILE A 47 10.47 2.62 -24.79
N PRO A 48 10.20 1.52 -24.08
CA PRO A 48 9.84 1.60 -22.66
C PRO A 48 11.03 2.01 -21.80
N ASP A 49 10.78 2.77 -20.73
CA ASP A 49 11.79 3.13 -19.74
C ASP A 49 12.18 1.93 -18.88
N ARG A 50 11.21 1.03 -18.62
CA ARG A 50 11.40 -0.24 -17.90
C ARG A 50 10.48 -1.32 -18.46
N VAL A 51 10.90 -2.58 -18.30
CA VAL A 51 10.07 -3.75 -18.58
C VAL A 51 10.06 -4.64 -17.35
N LEU A 52 8.86 -4.91 -16.81
CA LEU A 52 8.64 -5.84 -15.72
C LEU A 52 8.16 -7.17 -16.31
N THR A 53 8.72 -8.29 -15.88
CA THR A 53 8.40 -9.60 -16.46
C THR A 53 8.20 -10.66 -15.39
N SER A 54 7.10 -11.40 -15.50
CA SER A 54 6.83 -12.62 -14.76
C SER A 54 6.39 -13.72 -15.72
N SER A 55 6.07 -14.93 -15.23
CA SER A 55 5.56 -15.99 -16.13
C SER A 55 4.19 -15.66 -16.73
N ASN A 56 3.40 -14.83 -16.09
CA ASN A 56 2.02 -14.54 -16.50
C ASN A 56 1.87 -13.18 -17.20
N TYR A 57 2.78 -12.23 -16.92
CA TYR A 57 2.67 -10.86 -17.42
C TYR A 57 4.00 -10.30 -17.88
N THR A 58 3.96 -9.55 -18.97
CA THR A 58 4.99 -8.60 -19.36
C THR A 58 4.37 -7.21 -19.34
N VAL A 59 5.04 -6.26 -18.70
CA VAL A 59 4.55 -4.89 -18.55
C VAL A 59 5.61 -3.91 -19.02
N GLU A 60 5.28 -3.15 -20.05
CA GLU A 60 6.12 -2.03 -20.49
C GLU A 60 5.72 -0.76 -19.73
N VAL A 61 6.69 -0.11 -19.10
CA VAL A 61 6.47 1.11 -18.31
C VAL A 61 7.08 2.29 -19.04
N TYR A 62 6.28 3.34 -19.20
CA TYR A 62 6.69 4.59 -19.85
C TYR A 62 6.45 5.76 -18.90
N ALA A 63 7.51 6.50 -18.56
CA ALA A 63 7.44 7.74 -17.81
C ALA A 63 7.55 8.95 -18.75
N ARG A 64 6.78 9.99 -18.50
CA ARG A 64 6.81 11.22 -19.30
C ARG A 64 6.59 12.43 -18.42
N THR A 65 7.23 13.52 -18.80
CA THR A 65 6.93 14.86 -18.32
C THR A 65 6.62 15.72 -19.53
N THR A 66 5.47 16.39 -19.52
CA THR A 66 5.07 17.35 -20.54
C THR A 66 4.77 18.69 -19.90
N GLU A 67 5.01 19.77 -20.62
CA GLU A 67 4.69 21.12 -20.19
C GLU A 67 3.81 21.81 -21.24
N ARG A 68 2.71 22.38 -20.77
CA ARG A 68 1.77 23.14 -21.61
C ARG A 68 1.12 24.25 -20.81
N ASP A 69 1.17 25.47 -21.32
CA ASP A 69 0.51 26.66 -20.75
C ASP A 69 0.88 26.94 -19.28
N GLY A 70 2.12 26.62 -18.88
CA GLY A 70 2.60 26.80 -17.51
C GLY A 70 2.17 25.70 -16.54
N VAL A 71 1.60 24.60 -17.06
CA VAL A 71 1.31 23.37 -16.30
C VAL A 71 2.26 22.27 -16.73
N GLN A 72 2.93 21.67 -15.75
CA GLN A 72 3.71 20.45 -15.92
C GLN A 72 2.85 19.25 -15.60
N ILE A 73 2.83 18.24 -16.48
CA ILE A 73 2.16 16.96 -16.25
C ILE A 73 3.19 15.85 -16.30
N GLU A 74 3.33 15.17 -15.18
CA GLU A 74 4.08 13.91 -15.07
C GLU A 74 3.11 12.73 -15.23
N SER A 75 3.54 11.70 -15.94
CA SER A 75 2.75 10.48 -16.11
C SER A 75 3.61 9.23 -16.09
N ARG A 76 3.01 8.15 -15.61
CA ARG A 76 3.53 6.78 -15.74
C ARG A 76 2.44 5.90 -16.35
N GLU A 77 2.78 5.20 -17.42
CA GLU A 77 1.87 4.34 -18.18
C GLU A 77 2.40 2.90 -18.13
N TYR A 78 1.54 1.98 -17.76
CA TYR A 78 1.82 0.56 -17.59
C TYR A 78 1.01 -0.21 -18.64
N CYS A 79 1.67 -0.64 -19.72
CA CYS A 79 1.06 -1.42 -20.79
C CYS A 79 1.24 -2.91 -20.49
N VAL A 80 0.18 -3.57 -20.10
CA VAL A 80 0.19 -5.00 -19.74
C VAL A 80 -0.02 -5.86 -20.97
N SER A 81 0.64 -7.01 -21.03
CA SER A 81 0.59 -7.94 -22.17
C SER A 81 -0.80 -8.51 -22.49
N ASP A 82 -1.78 -8.34 -21.59
CA ASP A 82 -3.19 -8.70 -21.81
C ASP A 82 -4.01 -7.61 -22.52
N GLY A 83 -3.36 -6.49 -22.89
CA GLY A 83 -3.98 -5.36 -23.60
C GLY A 83 -4.54 -4.26 -22.69
N VAL A 84 -4.48 -4.43 -21.37
CA VAL A 84 -4.89 -3.38 -20.42
C VAL A 84 -3.74 -2.40 -20.22
N THR A 85 -4.05 -1.11 -20.26
CA THR A 85 -3.11 -0.04 -19.94
C THR A 85 -3.63 0.76 -18.76
N ALA A 86 -2.83 0.86 -17.70
CA ALA A 86 -3.12 1.69 -16.54
C ALA A 86 -2.12 2.85 -16.49
N SER A 87 -2.61 4.07 -16.28
CA SER A 87 -1.80 5.28 -16.29
C SER A 87 -2.11 6.14 -15.08
N THR A 88 -1.07 6.67 -14.44
CA THR A 88 -1.20 7.64 -13.36
C THR A 88 -0.57 8.97 -13.76
N TYR A 89 -1.16 10.06 -13.31
CA TYR A 89 -0.81 11.41 -13.70
C TYR A 89 -0.73 12.33 -12.49
N ARG A 90 0.20 13.28 -12.53
CA ARG A 90 0.27 14.45 -11.64
C ARG A 90 0.46 15.72 -12.45
N ALA A 91 -0.40 16.70 -12.26
CA ALA A 91 -0.25 18.04 -12.80
C ALA A 91 0.14 19.01 -11.69
N THR A 92 1.10 19.90 -11.98
CA THR A 92 1.52 21.01 -11.13
C THR A 92 1.64 22.29 -11.95
N GLY A 93 1.52 23.45 -11.33
CA GLY A 93 1.55 24.75 -12.01
C GLY A 93 0.37 25.62 -11.60
N PHE A 94 -0.27 26.30 -12.57
CA PHE A 94 -1.36 27.23 -12.28
C PHE A 94 -2.54 27.03 -13.25
N GLY A 95 -3.77 27.06 -12.72
CA GLY A 95 -5.00 27.01 -13.50
C GLY A 95 -5.59 25.60 -13.60
N ASN A 96 -5.99 25.23 -14.82
CA ASN A 96 -6.58 23.92 -15.12
C ASN A 96 -5.64 23.11 -16.02
N CYS A 97 -5.82 21.80 -16.05
CA CYS A 97 -5.05 20.90 -16.91
C CYS A 97 -5.96 19.86 -17.57
N CYS A 98 -5.52 19.31 -18.71
CA CYS A 98 -6.16 18.19 -19.37
C CYS A 98 -5.25 16.96 -19.26
N PHE A 99 -5.73 15.90 -18.63
CA PHE A 99 -5.01 14.64 -18.45
C PHE A 99 -5.25 13.65 -19.60
N PHE A 100 -6.43 13.72 -20.22
CA PHE A 100 -6.83 12.74 -21.21
C PHE A 100 -7.83 13.37 -22.21
N GLU A 101 -7.62 13.06 -23.47
CA GLU A 101 -8.53 13.42 -24.57
C GLU A 101 -8.68 12.23 -25.50
N GLN A 102 -9.91 11.84 -25.80
CA GLN A 102 -10.18 10.73 -26.72
C GLN A 102 -11.47 10.94 -27.50
N ALA A 103 -11.37 10.92 -28.83
CA ALA A 103 -12.54 10.82 -29.69
C ALA A 103 -13.03 9.37 -29.75
N VAL A 104 -14.34 9.17 -29.61
CA VAL A 104 -15.00 7.87 -29.66
C VAL A 104 -16.16 7.95 -30.64
N THR A 105 -16.26 6.99 -31.58
CA THR A 105 -17.27 6.98 -32.65
C THR A 105 -18.35 5.93 -32.42
N ALA A 106 -18.07 4.92 -31.56
CA ALA A 106 -19.04 3.90 -31.20
C ALA A 106 -19.99 4.43 -30.12
N PRO A 107 -21.27 4.06 -30.12
CA PRO A 107 -22.14 4.23 -28.97
C PRO A 107 -21.65 3.37 -27.80
N GLY A 108 -22.20 3.62 -26.62
CA GLY A 108 -21.80 2.92 -25.43
C GLY A 108 -22.61 3.33 -24.21
N THR A 109 -22.10 2.97 -23.04
CA THR A 109 -22.68 3.33 -21.75
C THR A 109 -21.67 4.07 -20.91
N ILE A 110 -22.16 4.93 -20.01
CA ILE A 110 -21.39 5.52 -18.93
C ILE A 110 -21.93 5.02 -17.60
N ARG A 111 -21.02 4.62 -16.71
CA ARG A 111 -21.32 4.26 -15.34
C ARG A 111 -20.57 5.17 -14.39
N TYR A 112 -21.26 5.66 -13.37
CA TYR A 112 -20.66 6.46 -12.32
C TYR A 112 -21.38 6.22 -10.99
N TYR A 113 -20.70 6.47 -9.88
CA TYR A 113 -21.32 6.31 -8.56
C TYR A 113 -22.02 7.60 -8.16
N SER A 114 -23.32 7.52 -7.88
CA SER A 114 -24.11 8.64 -7.40
C SER A 114 -24.14 8.64 -5.86
N PHE A 115 -23.54 9.65 -5.24
CA PHE A 115 -23.63 9.85 -3.79
C PHE A 115 -25.05 10.23 -3.33
N GLN A 116 -25.87 10.76 -4.23
CA GLN A 116 -27.23 11.16 -3.90
C GLN A 116 -28.16 9.94 -3.71
N SER A 117 -28.03 8.93 -4.60
CA SER A 117 -28.85 7.70 -4.54
C SER A 117 -28.13 6.55 -3.83
N ASP A 118 -26.84 6.69 -3.54
CA ASP A 118 -25.97 5.65 -2.98
C ASP A 118 -25.87 4.39 -3.88
N GLU A 119 -25.91 4.61 -5.20
CA GLU A 119 -25.94 3.55 -6.20
C GLU A 119 -25.06 3.87 -7.41
N TRP A 120 -24.67 2.80 -8.13
CA TRP A 120 -24.13 2.93 -9.48
C TRP A 120 -25.23 3.30 -10.46
N VAL A 121 -25.08 4.44 -11.12
CA VAL A 121 -25.89 4.84 -12.26
C VAL A 121 -25.26 4.29 -13.53
N CYS A 122 -26.09 3.72 -14.41
CA CYS A 122 -25.67 3.26 -15.74
C CYS A 122 -26.65 3.81 -16.76
N GLU A 123 -26.16 4.60 -17.69
CA GLU A 123 -26.97 5.22 -18.74
C GLU A 123 -26.23 5.18 -20.08
N SER A 124 -26.94 5.46 -21.16
CA SER A 124 -26.34 5.62 -22.50
C SER A 124 -25.31 6.73 -22.47
N LEU A 125 -24.20 6.54 -23.19
CA LEU A 125 -23.20 7.59 -23.35
C LEU A 125 -23.85 8.78 -24.11
N ASP A 126 -23.91 9.93 -23.47
CA ASP A 126 -24.48 11.17 -23.99
C ASP A 126 -23.69 12.37 -23.45
N GLU A 127 -23.94 13.56 -24.00
CA GLU A 127 -23.29 14.80 -23.57
C GLU A 127 -23.54 15.08 -22.10
N GLY A 128 -22.45 15.41 -21.37
CA GLY A 128 -22.54 15.68 -19.94
C GLY A 128 -21.21 15.95 -19.27
N SER A 129 -21.27 16.27 -17.97
CA SER A 129 -20.12 16.41 -17.09
C SER A 129 -20.32 15.58 -15.83
N PHE A 130 -19.28 14.85 -15.43
CA PHE A 130 -19.31 13.88 -14.34
C PHE A 130 -18.22 14.19 -13.34
N SER A 131 -18.58 14.37 -12.07
CA SER A 131 -17.68 14.66 -10.96
C SER A 131 -17.59 13.49 -9.95
N SER A 132 -18.12 12.33 -10.30
CA SER A 132 -17.95 11.11 -9.48
C SER A 132 -16.47 10.76 -9.33
N PRO A 133 -16.02 10.30 -8.16
CA PRO A 133 -14.63 9.86 -7.99
C PRO A 133 -14.20 8.79 -9.00
N VAL A 134 -15.16 7.99 -9.48
CA VAL A 134 -14.94 6.94 -10.48
C VAL A 134 -16.02 7.02 -11.55
N ALA A 135 -15.60 7.09 -12.81
CA ALA A 135 -16.49 6.97 -13.97
C ALA A 135 -15.92 5.93 -14.93
N VAL A 136 -16.81 5.20 -15.62
CA VAL A 136 -16.45 4.15 -16.57
C VAL A 136 -17.25 4.33 -17.85
N VAL A 137 -16.57 4.43 -18.99
CA VAL A 137 -17.19 4.42 -20.32
C VAL A 137 -16.88 3.07 -20.97
N GLU A 138 -17.92 2.34 -21.34
CA GLU A 138 -17.85 1.07 -22.07
C GLU A 138 -18.55 1.23 -23.42
N LEU A 139 -17.77 1.14 -24.50
CA LEU A 139 -18.29 1.24 -25.86
C LEU A 139 -18.89 -0.10 -26.33
N ASP A 140 -19.84 -0.05 -27.23
CA ASP A 140 -20.44 -1.25 -27.85
C ASP A 140 -19.41 -2.07 -28.64
N SER A 141 -18.31 -1.43 -29.07
CA SER A 141 -17.13 -2.11 -29.65
C SER A 141 -16.36 -3.01 -28.66
N GLY A 142 -16.62 -2.90 -27.37
CA GLY A 142 -15.90 -3.57 -26.29
C GLY A 142 -14.90 -2.68 -25.56
N THR A 143 -14.44 -1.59 -26.16
CA THR A 143 -13.43 -0.71 -25.56
C THR A 143 -13.91 -0.16 -24.23
N THR A 144 -13.03 -0.22 -23.23
CA THR A 144 -13.29 0.29 -21.87
C THR A 144 -12.35 1.43 -21.54
N TYR A 145 -12.91 2.51 -20.97
CA TYR A 145 -12.20 3.60 -20.31
C TYR A 145 -12.68 3.69 -18.88
N PHE A 146 -11.75 3.52 -17.94
CA PHE A 146 -11.99 3.68 -16.51
C PHE A 146 -11.23 4.91 -16.01
N PHE A 147 -11.91 5.78 -15.29
CA PHE A 147 -11.37 7.02 -14.77
C PHE A 147 -11.53 7.08 -13.24
N ALA A 148 -10.41 7.11 -12.49
CA ALA A 148 -10.39 7.74 -11.20
C ALA A 148 -10.15 9.23 -11.44
N LEU A 149 -11.21 10.02 -11.29
CA LEU A 149 -11.21 11.43 -11.70
C LEU A 149 -10.21 12.26 -10.87
N PRO A 150 -9.71 13.36 -11.47
CA PRO A 150 -8.66 14.15 -10.83
C PRO A 150 -9.06 14.66 -9.46
N ARG A 151 -8.15 14.53 -8.50
CA ARG A 151 -8.24 15.11 -7.16
C ARG A 151 -7.13 16.11 -6.95
N THR A 152 -7.51 17.29 -6.47
CA THR A 152 -6.55 18.34 -6.18
C THR A 152 -6.17 18.32 -4.70
N VAL A 153 -4.87 18.38 -4.44
CA VAL A 153 -4.27 18.31 -3.12
C VAL A 153 -3.24 19.41 -2.93
N VAL A 154 -3.07 19.86 -1.69
CA VAL A 154 -1.87 20.61 -1.27
C VAL A 154 -0.80 19.60 -0.87
N LEU A 155 0.41 19.78 -1.41
CA LEU A 155 1.58 18.95 -1.08
C LEU A 155 2.32 19.59 0.11
N HIS A 156 2.48 18.85 1.20
CA HIS A 156 3.24 19.29 2.36
C HIS A 156 4.67 18.74 2.34
N GLU A 157 5.63 19.52 2.88
CA GLU A 157 7.06 19.15 2.90
C GLU A 157 7.34 17.82 3.61
N ASN A 158 6.48 17.43 4.55
CA ASN A 158 6.58 16.15 5.27
C ASN A 158 5.92 14.98 4.54
N GLY A 159 5.61 15.10 3.25
CA GLY A 159 5.01 14.03 2.44
C GLY A 159 3.51 13.78 2.68
N SER A 160 2.86 14.48 3.62
CA SER A 160 1.41 14.44 3.76
C SER A 160 0.73 15.30 2.70
N VAL A 161 -0.57 15.08 2.48
CA VAL A 161 -1.37 15.89 1.56
C VAL A 161 -2.64 16.39 2.24
N GLU A 162 -3.09 17.58 1.84
CA GLU A 162 -4.41 18.10 2.19
C GLU A 162 -5.31 18.06 0.95
N TYR A 163 -6.40 17.29 1.01
CA TYR A 163 -7.35 17.15 -0.08
C TYR A 163 -8.30 18.35 -0.16
N LEU A 164 -8.49 18.87 -1.37
CA LEU A 164 -9.36 20.02 -1.68
C LEU A 164 -10.57 19.56 -2.51
N PRO A 165 -11.63 19.03 -1.89
CA PRO A 165 -12.76 18.43 -2.61
C PRO A 165 -13.53 19.41 -3.51
N GLU A 166 -13.47 20.71 -3.22
CA GLU A 166 -14.06 21.77 -4.04
C GLU A 166 -13.33 22.03 -5.37
N GLU A 167 -12.12 21.48 -5.50
CA GLU A 167 -11.28 21.59 -6.70
C GLU A 167 -11.20 20.27 -7.48
N ASP A 168 -12.08 19.30 -7.18
CA ASP A 168 -12.10 18.04 -7.92
C ASP A 168 -12.34 18.25 -9.42
N GLY A 169 -11.69 17.42 -10.22
CA GLY A 169 -11.80 17.46 -11.67
C GLY A 169 -13.03 16.74 -12.21
N PHE A 170 -13.18 16.78 -13.51
CA PHE A 170 -14.36 16.26 -14.21
C PHE A 170 -13.97 15.39 -15.40
N LEU A 171 -14.86 14.45 -15.73
CA LEU A 171 -14.98 13.88 -17.06
C LEU A 171 -16.04 14.67 -17.83
N TYR A 172 -15.64 15.26 -18.94
CA TYR A 172 -16.57 15.86 -19.91
C TYR A 172 -16.79 14.90 -21.06
N VAL A 173 -18.05 14.72 -21.45
CA VAL A 173 -18.48 14.03 -22.66
C VAL A 173 -19.12 15.09 -23.56
N THR A 174 -18.49 15.39 -24.66
CA THR A 174 -18.99 16.39 -25.63
C THR A 174 -19.42 15.71 -26.90
N GLN A 175 -20.63 15.99 -27.38
CA GLN A 175 -21.12 15.45 -28.66
C GLN A 175 -20.37 16.06 -29.83
N THR A 176 -20.04 15.24 -30.82
CA THR A 176 -19.40 15.63 -32.08
C THR A 176 -20.26 15.19 -33.29
N GLU A 177 -19.87 15.57 -34.50
CA GLU A 177 -20.58 15.14 -35.71
C GLU A 177 -20.54 13.60 -35.92
N THR A 178 -19.54 12.92 -35.37
CA THR A 178 -19.29 11.49 -35.63
C THR A 178 -19.34 10.61 -34.38
N GLY A 179 -19.69 11.17 -33.22
CA GLY A 179 -19.71 10.45 -31.92
C GLY A 179 -19.50 11.38 -30.75
N PHE A 180 -18.59 11.06 -29.88
CA PHE A 180 -18.31 11.84 -28.67
C PHE A 180 -16.82 12.11 -28.52
N HIS A 181 -16.48 13.13 -27.73
CA HIS A 181 -15.16 13.45 -27.28
C HIS A 181 -15.12 13.36 -25.73
N LEU A 182 -14.26 12.50 -25.20
CA LEU A 182 -14.04 12.33 -23.77
C LEU A 182 -12.87 13.20 -23.36
N THR A 183 -13.04 14.04 -22.33
CA THR A 183 -11.97 14.89 -21.78
C THR A 183 -11.94 14.78 -20.28
N VAL A 184 -10.77 14.50 -19.69
CA VAL A 184 -10.57 14.48 -18.23
C VAL A 184 -9.75 15.71 -17.85
N GLU A 185 -10.35 16.60 -17.06
CA GLU A 185 -9.73 17.86 -16.63
C GLU A 185 -9.53 17.91 -15.12
N GLY A 186 -8.36 18.42 -14.71
CA GLY A 186 -8.03 18.78 -13.33
C GLY A 186 -8.12 20.28 -13.15
N HIS A 187 -8.49 20.71 -11.96
CA HIS A 187 -8.75 22.11 -11.61
C HIS A 187 -7.94 22.56 -10.39
N GLY A 188 -7.95 23.86 -10.09
CA GLY A 188 -7.46 24.43 -8.86
C GLY A 188 -5.94 24.39 -8.67
N LEU A 189 -5.15 24.22 -9.74
CA LEU A 189 -3.69 24.24 -9.65
C LEU A 189 -3.18 25.62 -9.23
N ALA A 190 -2.31 25.63 -8.23
CA ALA A 190 -1.64 26.79 -7.67
C ALA A 190 -0.30 26.39 -7.05
N GLU A 191 0.47 27.34 -6.57
CA GLU A 191 1.72 27.05 -5.84
C GLU A 191 1.47 26.09 -4.67
N GLY A 192 2.27 25.00 -4.59
CA GLY A 192 2.16 23.94 -3.59
C GLY A 192 0.99 22.99 -3.79
N ARG A 193 0.22 23.11 -4.88
CA ARG A 193 -0.88 22.19 -5.22
C ARG A 193 -0.51 21.26 -6.37
N ALA A 194 -1.14 20.10 -6.36
CA ALA A 194 -1.11 19.15 -7.47
C ALA A 194 -2.52 18.60 -7.71
N ALA A 195 -2.81 18.26 -8.98
CA ALA A 195 -3.98 17.46 -9.34
C ALA A 195 -3.49 16.09 -9.82
N ASP A 196 -4.03 15.03 -9.26
CA ASP A 196 -3.65 13.64 -9.55
C ASP A 196 -4.83 12.86 -10.13
N ALA A 197 -4.57 12.04 -11.16
CA ALA A 197 -5.56 11.19 -11.83
C ALA A 197 -5.01 9.79 -12.10
N LEU A 198 -5.92 8.80 -12.18
CA LEU A 198 -5.62 7.45 -12.66
C LEU A 198 -6.61 7.09 -13.76
N ILE A 199 -6.08 6.58 -14.89
CA ILE A 199 -6.88 6.21 -16.06
C ILE A 199 -6.47 4.80 -16.47
N LEU A 200 -7.48 3.94 -16.70
CA LEU A 200 -7.25 2.62 -17.28
C LEU A 200 -7.97 2.56 -18.62
N THR A 201 -7.30 2.03 -19.63
CA THR A 201 -7.87 1.81 -20.97
C THR A 201 -7.67 0.37 -21.40
N SER A 202 -8.65 -0.17 -22.15
CA SER A 202 -8.53 -1.49 -22.76
C SER A 202 -9.28 -1.51 -24.09
N PRO A 203 -8.77 -2.19 -25.13
CA PRO A 203 -9.53 -2.43 -26.35
C PRO A 203 -10.73 -3.36 -26.13
N ASP A 204 -10.74 -4.10 -25.02
CA ASP A 204 -11.79 -5.04 -24.65
C ASP A 204 -12.57 -4.58 -23.42
N ARG A 205 -13.75 -5.16 -23.22
CA ARG A 205 -14.48 -5.02 -21.94
C ARG A 205 -13.75 -5.79 -20.85
N VAL A 206 -13.33 -5.07 -19.80
CA VAL A 206 -12.54 -5.64 -18.69
C VAL A 206 -13.28 -5.66 -17.35
N LEU A 207 -14.32 -4.81 -17.19
CA LEU A 207 -15.12 -4.76 -15.98
C LEU A 207 -16.32 -5.70 -16.11
N ASP A 208 -16.38 -6.69 -15.22
CA ASP A 208 -17.53 -7.59 -15.11
C ASP A 208 -18.40 -7.18 -13.91
N TRP A 209 -19.46 -6.43 -14.22
CA TRP A 209 -20.37 -5.87 -13.23
C TRP A 209 -21.23 -6.95 -12.54
N ASP A 210 -21.35 -8.13 -13.12
CA ASP A 210 -22.09 -9.26 -12.56
C ASP A 210 -21.27 -10.05 -11.53
N VAL A 211 -19.94 -9.91 -11.56
CA VAL A 211 -19.05 -10.43 -10.52
C VAL A 211 -19.11 -9.55 -9.29
N SER A 212 -19.81 -10.01 -8.26
CA SER A 212 -20.14 -9.22 -7.06
C SER A 212 -18.92 -8.55 -6.38
N ASN A 213 -17.75 -9.19 -6.45
CA ASN A 213 -16.53 -8.65 -5.85
C ASN A 213 -15.90 -7.52 -6.67
N CYS A 214 -16.03 -7.53 -8.01
CA CYS A 214 -15.55 -6.45 -8.87
C CYS A 214 -16.39 -5.17 -8.63
N ALA A 215 -17.70 -5.25 -8.73
CA ALA A 215 -18.58 -4.11 -8.50
C ALA A 215 -18.41 -3.52 -7.08
N LYS A 216 -18.32 -4.36 -6.04
CA LYS A 216 -18.08 -3.90 -4.66
C LYS A 216 -16.74 -3.19 -4.46
N ALA A 217 -15.70 -3.59 -5.19
CA ALA A 217 -14.41 -2.90 -5.14
C ALA A 217 -14.53 -1.45 -5.58
N TRP A 218 -15.16 -1.25 -6.72
CA TRP A 218 -15.33 0.09 -7.30
C TRP A 218 -16.29 0.96 -6.50
N VAL A 219 -17.32 0.36 -5.89
CA VAL A 219 -18.17 1.06 -4.90
C VAL A 219 -17.34 1.50 -3.70
N SER A 220 -16.53 0.60 -3.14
CA SER A 220 -15.67 0.92 -2.02
C SER A 220 -14.66 2.00 -2.36
N TYR A 221 -14.06 1.94 -3.56
CA TYR A 221 -13.14 2.96 -4.06
C TYR A 221 -13.84 4.33 -4.21
N ALA A 222 -15.02 4.35 -4.80
CA ALA A 222 -15.78 5.59 -5.00
C ALA A 222 -16.27 6.22 -3.70
N LYS A 223 -16.66 5.40 -2.71
CA LYS A 223 -17.16 5.85 -1.41
C LYS A 223 -16.06 6.19 -0.42
N ASN A 224 -14.88 5.63 -0.57
CA ASN A 224 -13.86 5.71 0.46
C ASN A 224 -13.09 7.02 0.38
N GLY A 225 -13.65 8.06 1.01
CA GLY A 225 -12.96 9.34 1.23
C GLY A 225 -11.72 9.24 2.13
N ASP A 226 -11.51 8.08 2.78
CA ASP A 226 -10.36 7.86 3.66
C ASP A 226 -9.10 7.40 2.92
N MET A 227 -9.17 7.12 1.60
CA MET A 227 -8.05 6.61 0.81
C MET A 227 -8.02 7.22 -0.60
N PRO A 228 -7.71 8.52 -0.78
CA PRO A 228 -7.58 9.09 -2.10
C PRO A 228 -6.33 8.52 -2.80
N TRP A 229 -6.45 8.27 -4.11
CA TRP A 229 -5.30 7.98 -4.95
C TRP A 229 -4.50 9.26 -5.20
N CYS A 230 -3.18 9.18 -5.03
CA CYS A 230 -2.23 10.17 -5.48
C CYS A 230 -1.21 9.54 -6.45
N TYR A 231 -0.59 10.35 -7.31
CA TYR A 231 0.37 9.91 -8.33
C TYR A 231 1.51 9.04 -7.76
N ASP A 232 1.92 9.33 -6.54
CA ASP A 232 3.02 8.67 -5.84
C ASP A 232 2.57 7.64 -4.80
N GLY A 233 1.30 7.27 -4.80
CA GLY A 233 0.82 6.16 -3.97
C GLY A 233 -0.61 6.30 -3.49
N TYR A 234 -0.97 5.40 -2.59
CA TYR A 234 -2.28 5.37 -1.98
C TYR A 234 -2.24 5.99 -0.60
N TYR A 235 -3.08 6.98 -0.37
CA TYR A 235 -3.08 7.77 0.86
C TYR A 235 -4.21 7.36 1.78
N ARG A 236 -3.94 7.38 3.07
CA ARG A 236 -4.89 7.10 4.14
C ARG A 236 -5.08 8.36 4.97
N LYS A 237 -6.27 8.54 5.50
CA LYS A 237 -6.57 9.66 6.40
C LYS A 237 -5.61 9.66 7.60
N SER A 238 -5.04 10.82 7.89
CA SER A 238 -4.14 10.98 9.01
C SER A 238 -4.88 10.77 10.34
N PRO A 239 -4.36 9.91 11.24
CA PRO A 239 -4.87 9.79 12.60
C PRO A 239 -4.83 11.12 13.34
N GLU A 240 -5.68 11.31 14.38
CA GLU A 240 -5.74 12.56 15.16
C GLU A 240 -4.41 12.93 15.83
N ASN A 241 -3.55 11.95 16.08
CA ASN A 241 -2.23 12.14 16.70
C ASN A 241 -1.08 12.33 15.69
N TYR A 242 -1.37 12.39 14.40
CA TYR A 242 -0.36 12.71 13.37
C TYR A 242 -0.33 14.21 13.10
N ILE A 243 0.83 14.71 12.68
CA ILE A 243 1.05 16.12 12.36
C ILE A 243 1.50 16.24 10.89
N PRO A 244 0.67 16.84 10.02
CA PRO A 244 -0.66 17.39 10.30
C PRO A 244 -1.76 16.34 10.39
N SER A 245 -2.90 16.71 11.02
CA SER A 245 -4.11 15.91 11.06
C SER A 245 -5.35 16.81 10.88
N GLY A 246 -6.47 16.20 10.50
CA GLY A 246 -7.73 16.91 10.27
C GLY A 246 -8.62 16.20 9.28
N PRO A 247 -9.80 16.76 8.94
CA PRO A 247 -10.78 16.10 8.08
C PRO A 247 -10.28 15.82 6.66
N ASN A 248 -9.35 16.61 6.15
CA ASN A 248 -8.85 16.53 4.79
C ASN A 248 -7.35 16.17 4.69
N TYR A 249 -6.71 15.79 5.81
CA TYR A 249 -5.30 15.43 5.81
C TYR A 249 -5.10 13.93 5.63
N TYR A 250 -4.16 13.58 4.75
CA TYR A 250 -3.84 12.21 4.38
C TYR A 250 -2.33 11.99 4.33
N TYR A 251 -1.90 10.75 4.52
CA TYR A 251 -0.51 10.32 4.39
C TYR A 251 -0.42 9.06 3.55
N CYS A 252 0.71 8.85 2.87
CA CYS A 252 0.96 7.62 2.15
C CYS A 252 1.16 6.47 3.15
N CYS A 253 0.25 5.50 3.12
CA CYS A 253 0.37 4.28 3.90
C CYS A 253 0.85 3.15 2.99
N ALA A 254 2.04 2.61 3.27
CA ALA A 254 2.64 1.55 2.47
C ALA A 254 1.70 0.33 2.35
N ALA A 255 1.16 -0.15 3.46
CA ALA A 255 0.27 -1.31 3.53
C ALA A 255 -1.19 -0.96 3.20
N SER A 256 -1.44 -0.30 2.08
CA SER A 256 -2.79 0.14 1.69
C SER A 256 -3.76 -1.03 1.50
N TYR A 257 -4.92 -0.94 2.15
CA TYR A 257 -6.04 -1.88 1.92
C TYR A 257 -6.52 -1.90 0.46
N CYS A 258 -6.33 -0.81 -0.28
CA CYS A 258 -6.69 -0.76 -1.69
C CYS A 258 -5.81 -1.68 -2.54
N ILE A 259 -4.49 -1.67 -2.31
CA ILE A 259 -3.56 -2.58 -2.99
C ILE A 259 -3.94 -4.03 -2.72
N ARG A 260 -4.22 -4.37 -1.46
CA ARG A 260 -4.73 -5.70 -1.07
C ARG A 260 -6.05 -6.02 -1.78
N GLY A 261 -6.93 -5.03 -1.92
CA GLY A 261 -8.20 -5.16 -2.61
C GLY A 261 -8.03 -5.53 -4.08
N PHE A 262 -7.15 -4.86 -4.83
CA PHE A 262 -6.85 -5.18 -6.22
C PHE A 262 -6.17 -6.55 -6.32
N LEU A 263 -5.19 -6.83 -5.48
CA LEU A 263 -4.48 -8.11 -5.47
C LEU A 263 -5.43 -9.28 -5.18
N SER A 264 -6.37 -9.16 -4.25
CA SER A 264 -7.33 -10.21 -3.92
C SER A 264 -8.28 -10.54 -5.08
N ARG A 265 -8.51 -9.58 -5.99
CA ARG A 265 -9.36 -9.72 -7.18
C ARG A 265 -8.62 -10.21 -8.42
N THR A 266 -7.35 -10.38 -8.36
CA THR A 266 -6.50 -10.92 -9.43
C THR A 266 -6.38 -12.45 -9.31
N PRO A 267 -6.77 -13.25 -10.33
CA PRO A 267 -8.00 -13.15 -11.08
C PRO A 267 -9.23 -13.30 -10.15
N PRO A 268 -10.47 -13.03 -10.49
CA PRO A 268 -11.04 -13.10 -11.84
C PRO A 268 -11.21 -11.75 -12.54
N CYS A 269 -10.98 -10.62 -11.87
CA CYS A 269 -11.22 -9.31 -12.48
C CYS A 269 -10.07 -8.92 -13.40
N ARG A 270 -10.36 -8.65 -14.66
CA ARG A 270 -9.36 -8.40 -15.72
C ARG A 270 -8.64 -7.06 -15.56
N GLU A 271 -9.25 -6.07 -14.92
CA GLU A 271 -8.64 -4.77 -14.59
C GLU A 271 -7.67 -4.83 -13.42
N ALA A 272 -7.86 -5.79 -12.52
CA ALA A 272 -7.14 -5.86 -11.26
C ALA A 272 -5.61 -6.08 -11.39
N PRO A 273 -5.09 -6.90 -12.31
CA PRO A 273 -3.64 -7.06 -12.50
C PRO A 273 -2.93 -5.76 -12.81
N ALA A 274 -3.42 -4.99 -13.79
CA ALA A 274 -2.80 -3.73 -14.19
C ALA A 274 -2.77 -2.70 -13.05
N LEU A 275 -3.87 -2.57 -12.29
CA LEU A 275 -3.95 -1.69 -11.13
C LEU A 275 -3.07 -2.17 -9.97
N THR A 276 -2.99 -3.47 -9.73
CA THR A 276 -2.09 -4.04 -8.73
C THR A 276 -0.63 -3.76 -9.08
N ILE A 277 -0.23 -3.98 -10.33
CA ILE A 277 1.15 -3.75 -10.78
C ILE A 277 1.51 -2.27 -10.68
N LEU A 278 0.64 -1.37 -11.15
CA LEU A 278 0.85 0.07 -11.04
C LEU A 278 1.02 0.51 -9.57
N THR A 279 0.15 0.04 -8.67
CA THR A 279 0.22 0.43 -7.25
C THR A 279 1.47 -0.13 -6.56
N LEU A 280 1.85 -1.36 -6.85
CA LEU A 280 3.07 -1.98 -6.29
C LEU A 280 4.34 -1.30 -6.82
N ASP A 281 4.41 -1.00 -8.12
CA ASP A 281 5.55 -0.29 -8.67
C ASP A 281 5.67 1.13 -8.08
N THR A 282 4.55 1.81 -7.91
CA THR A 282 4.52 3.11 -7.24
C THR A 282 5.07 3.03 -5.82
N MET A 283 4.72 1.98 -5.07
CA MET A 283 5.25 1.76 -3.72
C MET A 283 6.73 1.36 -3.74
N ALA A 284 7.18 0.56 -4.72
CA ALA A 284 8.61 0.25 -4.89
C ALA A 284 9.45 1.51 -5.10
N LEU A 285 8.94 2.47 -5.87
CA LEU A 285 9.59 3.77 -6.11
C LEU A 285 9.61 4.69 -4.88
N ARG A 286 8.74 4.47 -3.89
CA ARG A 286 8.72 5.23 -2.63
C ARG A 286 9.62 4.66 -1.54
N GLN A 287 10.19 3.49 -1.74
CA GLN A 287 11.13 2.91 -0.78
C GLN A 287 12.35 3.83 -0.62
N ASN A 288 12.69 4.16 0.62
CA ASN A 288 13.79 5.09 0.89
C ASN A 288 15.18 4.45 0.71
N GLN A 289 16.24 5.24 0.92
CA GLN A 289 17.63 4.78 0.78
C GLN A 289 18.01 3.65 1.76
N PHE A 290 17.31 3.51 2.87
CA PHE A 290 17.55 2.43 3.83
C PHE A 290 16.86 1.10 3.44
N GLY A 291 15.90 1.14 2.53
CA GLY A 291 15.15 -0.02 2.08
C GLY A 291 13.79 -0.21 2.76
N TYR A 292 13.30 0.74 3.54
CA TYR A 292 11.97 0.68 4.13
C TYR A 292 11.02 1.75 3.57
N TRP A 293 9.73 1.60 3.80
CA TRP A 293 8.69 2.58 3.50
C TRP A 293 8.43 3.44 4.73
N ALA A 294 8.84 4.71 4.62
CA ALA A 294 8.72 5.66 5.71
C ALA A 294 7.27 6.07 5.95
N THR A 295 6.92 6.31 7.22
CA THR A 295 5.71 7.02 7.59
C THR A 295 6.04 8.49 7.67
N ASP A 296 5.70 9.23 6.61
CA ASP A 296 6.16 10.61 6.40
C ASP A 296 5.70 11.63 7.45
N PRO A 297 4.40 11.67 7.90
CA PRO A 297 4.00 12.61 8.94
C PRO A 297 4.53 12.21 10.31
N GLY A 298 4.81 13.22 11.15
CA GLY A 298 5.17 12.97 12.54
C GLY A 298 4.00 12.44 13.36
N SER A 299 4.30 11.71 14.45
CA SER A 299 3.34 11.30 15.47
C SER A 299 3.62 12.03 16.77
N GLU A 300 2.62 12.76 17.32
CA GLU A 300 2.78 13.53 18.57
C GLU A 300 3.30 12.68 19.72
N TRP A 301 2.77 11.47 19.86
CA TRP A 301 3.17 10.58 20.95
C TRP A 301 4.52 9.89 20.71
N LEU A 302 4.88 9.57 19.43
CA LEU A 302 6.20 9.10 19.07
C LEU A 302 7.27 10.12 19.40
N GLN A 303 7.00 11.36 19.05
CA GLN A 303 7.91 12.47 19.35
C GLN A 303 8.03 12.72 20.86
N SER A 304 6.91 12.69 21.61
CA SER A 304 6.89 12.97 23.04
C SER A 304 7.52 11.87 23.88
N ASP A 305 7.28 10.62 23.53
CA ASP A 305 7.68 9.48 24.35
C ASP A 305 9.07 8.96 23.99
N TYR A 306 9.52 9.17 22.74
CA TYR A 306 10.78 8.58 22.24
C TYR A 306 11.66 9.52 21.39
N GLY A 307 11.19 10.71 21.08
CA GLY A 307 11.94 11.63 20.22
C GLY A 307 11.93 11.24 18.72
N ILE A 308 11.02 10.36 18.31
CA ILE A 308 10.89 9.93 16.92
C ILE A 308 10.16 10.98 16.08
N GLY A 309 10.85 11.50 15.06
CA GLY A 309 10.35 12.48 14.11
C GLY A 309 9.59 11.89 12.91
N PRO A 310 9.20 12.75 11.96
CA PRO A 310 8.62 12.36 10.66
C PRO A 310 9.57 11.46 9.87
N GLY A 311 9.01 10.58 9.04
CA GLY A 311 9.79 9.65 8.22
C GLY A 311 10.20 8.36 8.95
N PHE A 312 9.53 8.05 10.05
CA PHE A 312 9.85 6.89 10.85
C PHE A 312 9.50 5.56 10.16
N TYR A 313 10.22 4.54 10.56
CA TYR A 313 9.93 3.14 10.24
C TYR A 313 8.87 2.60 11.20
N ASP A 314 7.84 1.97 10.65
CA ASP A 314 6.83 1.20 11.38
C ASP A 314 6.95 -0.26 10.92
N THR A 315 7.31 -1.18 11.83
CA THR A 315 7.56 -2.57 11.49
C THR A 315 6.33 -3.23 10.88
N ARG A 316 5.14 -2.98 11.43
CA ARG A 316 3.91 -3.60 10.94
C ARG A 316 3.53 -3.14 9.55
N PHE A 317 3.53 -1.83 9.27
CA PHE A 317 3.18 -1.34 7.94
C PHE A 317 4.13 -1.85 6.86
N ASN A 318 5.41 -1.92 7.19
CA ASN A 318 6.41 -2.44 6.28
C ASN A 318 6.32 -3.95 6.07
N THR A 319 6.08 -4.71 7.14
CA THR A 319 5.88 -6.16 7.06
C THR A 319 4.61 -6.51 6.28
N GLU A 320 3.52 -5.77 6.49
CA GLU A 320 2.30 -5.94 5.70
C GLU A 320 2.53 -5.61 4.22
N MET A 321 3.43 -4.67 3.90
CA MET A 321 3.82 -4.38 2.51
C MET A 321 4.65 -5.54 1.92
N LEU A 322 5.60 -6.11 2.68
CA LEU A 322 6.31 -7.32 2.27
C LEU A 322 5.32 -8.45 1.92
N GLU A 323 4.36 -8.73 2.79
CA GLU A 323 3.31 -9.73 2.56
C GLU A 323 2.52 -9.50 1.25
N ILE A 324 2.24 -8.24 0.93
CA ILE A 324 1.57 -7.88 -0.32
C ILE A 324 2.45 -8.23 -1.53
N TYR A 325 3.74 -7.92 -1.50
CA TYR A 325 4.67 -8.28 -2.58
C TYR A 325 4.83 -9.79 -2.74
N LEU A 326 4.95 -10.54 -1.64
CA LEU A 326 5.05 -12.01 -1.69
C LEU A 326 3.79 -12.66 -2.30
N LYS A 327 2.61 -12.19 -1.88
CA LYS A 327 1.33 -12.64 -2.46
C LYS A 327 1.19 -12.26 -3.93
N ALA A 328 1.68 -11.09 -4.31
CA ALA A 328 1.69 -10.66 -5.72
C ALA A 328 2.64 -11.56 -6.55
N ALA A 329 3.83 -11.86 -6.05
CA ALA A 329 4.77 -12.76 -6.71
C ALA A 329 4.16 -14.15 -6.97
N HIS A 330 3.44 -14.70 -5.99
CA HIS A 330 2.73 -15.96 -6.16
C HIS A 330 1.64 -15.87 -7.25
N LYS A 331 0.81 -14.81 -7.24
CA LYS A 331 -0.29 -14.63 -8.21
C LYS A 331 0.18 -14.32 -9.62
N PHE A 332 1.26 -13.57 -9.75
CA PHE A 332 1.81 -13.20 -11.06
C PHE A 332 2.75 -14.25 -11.65
N GLY A 333 3.08 -15.29 -10.88
CA GLY A 333 3.99 -16.34 -11.30
C GLY A 333 5.45 -15.89 -11.38
N GLY A 334 5.86 -15.02 -10.47
CA GLY A 334 7.20 -14.50 -10.34
C GLY A 334 7.21 -13.13 -9.65
N ASN A 335 8.34 -12.78 -9.07
CA ASN A 335 8.50 -11.52 -8.36
C ASN A 335 8.83 -10.38 -9.37
N LEU A 336 7.85 -9.54 -9.68
CA LEU A 336 8.01 -8.36 -10.53
C LEU A 336 8.82 -7.23 -9.83
N PHE A 337 8.97 -7.32 -8.50
CA PHE A 337 9.52 -6.28 -7.64
C PHE A 337 10.60 -6.84 -6.71
N GLU A 338 11.46 -7.69 -7.25
CA GLU A 338 12.52 -8.40 -6.52
C GLU A 338 13.41 -7.43 -5.75
N ASP A 339 13.88 -6.38 -6.42
CA ASP A 339 14.74 -5.35 -5.80
C ASP A 339 14.10 -4.70 -4.57
N ALA A 340 12.80 -4.43 -4.59
CA ALA A 340 12.11 -3.80 -3.46
C ALA A 340 11.98 -4.78 -2.28
N VAL A 341 11.72 -6.05 -2.56
CA VAL A 341 11.66 -7.12 -1.54
C VAL A 341 13.03 -7.32 -0.93
N ASP A 342 14.07 -7.43 -1.75
CA ASP A 342 15.45 -7.68 -1.28
C ASP A 342 15.98 -6.52 -0.46
N ARG A 343 15.76 -5.29 -0.87
CA ARG A 343 16.16 -4.10 -0.11
C ARG A 343 15.46 -4.04 1.25
N TYR A 344 14.17 -4.35 1.30
CA TYR A 344 13.45 -4.39 2.58
C TYR A 344 13.96 -5.52 3.48
N LEU A 345 14.15 -6.72 2.96
CA LEU A 345 14.65 -7.85 3.73
C LEU A 345 16.09 -7.62 4.22
N ALA A 346 16.93 -6.98 3.42
CA ALA A 346 18.27 -6.59 3.84
C ALA A 346 18.23 -5.58 5.01
N PHE A 347 17.37 -4.56 4.89
CA PHE A 347 17.14 -3.62 5.99
C PHE A 347 16.59 -4.33 7.24
N TYR A 348 15.52 -5.13 7.10
CA TYR A 348 14.86 -5.77 8.23
C TYR A 348 15.79 -6.75 8.97
N THR A 349 16.55 -7.56 8.25
CA THR A 349 17.49 -8.51 8.89
C THR A 349 18.59 -7.80 9.67
N GLN A 350 19.14 -6.72 9.12
CA GLN A 350 20.12 -5.88 9.83
C GLN A 350 19.49 -5.18 11.02
N TYR A 351 18.28 -4.64 10.87
CA TYR A 351 17.51 -4.01 11.91
C TYR A 351 17.27 -4.96 13.10
N ALA A 352 16.76 -6.14 12.83
CA ALA A 352 16.49 -7.16 13.85
C ALA A 352 17.78 -7.63 14.55
N ASP A 353 18.86 -7.84 13.80
CA ASP A 353 20.14 -8.24 14.39
C ASP A 353 20.69 -7.18 15.35
N THR A 354 20.56 -5.91 15.01
CA THR A 354 21.13 -4.79 15.77
C THR A 354 20.27 -4.39 16.97
N ASN A 355 18.95 -4.55 16.90
CA ASN A 355 18.00 -3.84 17.77
C ASN A 355 17.07 -4.74 18.60
N HIS A 356 17.18 -6.06 18.46
CA HIS A 356 16.36 -6.96 19.25
C HIS A 356 16.64 -6.88 20.75
N ILE A 357 15.61 -7.15 21.53
CA ILE A 357 15.71 -7.40 22.96
C ILE A 357 15.75 -8.91 23.16
N ALA A 358 16.87 -9.42 23.67
CA ALA A 358 17.03 -10.86 23.86
C ALA A 358 16.19 -11.35 25.05
N THR A 359 15.49 -12.47 24.88
CA THR A 359 14.77 -13.18 25.94
C THR A 359 15.65 -14.24 26.62
N GLU A 360 15.11 -14.90 27.63
CA GLU A 360 15.88 -15.82 28.51
C GLU A 360 16.57 -16.95 27.73
N ASN A 361 15.91 -17.55 26.74
CA ASN A 361 16.46 -18.66 25.95
C ASN A 361 17.05 -18.19 24.60
N GLY A 362 17.21 -16.87 24.40
CA GLY A 362 17.83 -16.29 23.22
C GLY A 362 16.85 -16.00 22.09
N GLY A 363 15.55 -15.91 22.37
CA GLY A 363 14.56 -15.35 21.47
C GLY A 363 14.76 -13.85 21.29
N TRP A 364 14.19 -13.29 20.23
CA TRP A 364 14.34 -11.89 19.85
C TRP A 364 12.99 -11.18 19.81
N LEU A 365 12.78 -10.21 20.70
CA LEU A 365 11.69 -9.25 20.61
C LEU A 365 12.15 -8.09 19.76
N ILE A 366 11.40 -7.80 18.69
CA ILE A 366 11.75 -6.75 17.75
C ILE A 366 10.96 -5.49 18.08
N PRO A 367 11.64 -4.36 18.25
CA PRO A 367 10.99 -3.08 18.50
C PRO A 367 10.09 -2.62 17.34
N ASP A 368 8.94 -1.98 17.66
CA ASP A 368 7.91 -1.66 16.66
C ASP A 368 8.30 -0.56 15.68
N TYR A 369 9.18 0.37 16.07
CA TYR A 369 9.41 1.61 15.29
C TYR A 369 10.87 2.03 15.27
N TRP A 370 11.27 2.84 14.28
CA TRP A 370 12.63 3.35 14.15
C TRP A 370 12.71 4.68 13.40
N HIS A 371 13.81 5.41 13.63
CA HIS A 371 14.20 6.61 12.90
C HIS A 371 15.72 6.70 12.81
N PRO A 372 16.33 7.17 11.71
CA PRO A 372 17.78 7.30 11.60
C PRO A 372 18.40 8.30 12.61
N ASP A 373 17.62 9.24 13.11
CA ASP A 373 18.09 10.16 14.15
C ASP A 373 18.05 9.51 15.53
N THR A 374 18.87 10.04 16.45
CA THR A 374 18.95 9.54 17.83
C THR A 374 17.64 9.71 18.60
N HIS A 375 17.26 8.68 19.33
CA HIS A 375 15.97 8.60 20.01
C HIS A 375 16.03 7.52 21.11
N GLU A 376 15.01 7.36 21.95
CA GLU A 376 14.93 6.33 23.00
C GLU A 376 14.36 5.01 22.46
N THR A 377 14.72 3.88 23.09
CA THR A 377 14.32 2.53 22.65
C THR A 377 12.80 2.24 22.79
N PRO A 378 11.92 1.98 21.71
CA PRO A 378 10.47 1.69 21.76
C PRO A 378 10.09 0.33 22.38
N HIS A 379 8.85 0.05 22.56
CA HIS A 379 8.38 -1.27 22.97
C HIS A 379 8.30 -2.25 21.80
N THR A 380 8.11 -3.50 22.12
CA THR A 380 7.63 -4.52 21.18
C THR A 380 6.17 -4.80 21.49
N SER A 381 5.28 -4.67 20.52
CA SER A 381 3.91 -5.11 20.65
C SER A 381 3.73 -6.54 20.13
N LEU A 382 2.83 -7.29 20.76
CA LEU A 382 2.64 -8.69 20.40
C LEU A 382 2.12 -8.87 18.97
N ASN A 383 1.21 -7.99 18.53
CA ASN A 383 0.66 -8.04 17.19
C ASN A 383 1.68 -7.74 16.09
N HIS A 384 2.65 -6.83 16.32
CA HIS A 384 3.77 -6.60 15.41
C HIS A 384 4.67 -7.84 15.34
N GLN A 385 5.13 -8.32 16.52
CA GLN A 385 6.01 -9.48 16.63
C GLN A 385 5.46 -10.73 15.91
N VAL A 386 4.17 -11.02 16.08
CA VAL A 386 3.50 -12.17 15.45
C VAL A 386 3.38 -12.01 13.94
N THR A 387 3.00 -10.82 13.48
CA THR A 387 2.84 -10.53 12.05
C THR A 387 4.17 -10.57 11.31
N GLU A 388 5.23 -10.01 11.92
CA GLU A 388 6.58 -10.02 11.37
C GLU A 388 7.14 -11.44 11.29
N CYS A 389 6.96 -12.24 12.35
CA CYS A 389 7.36 -13.64 12.38
C CYS A 389 6.72 -14.44 11.23
N LEU A 390 5.42 -14.28 11.01
CA LEU A 390 4.69 -14.94 9.92
C LEU A 390 5.20 -14.50 8.54
N ALA A 391 5.41 -13.20 8.34
CA ALA A 391 5.88 -12.67 7.08
C ALA A 391 7.29 -13.16 6.72
N LEU A 392 8.16 -13.32 7.72
CA LEU A 392 9.49 -13.91 7.52
C LEU A 392 9.41 -15.38 7.12
N TYR A 393 8.52 -16.17 7.72
CA TYR A 393 8.29 -17.54 7.28
C TYR A 393 7.81 -17.61 5.83
N HIS A 394 6.86 -16.77 5.43
CA HIS A 394 6.39 -16.70 4.05
C HIS A 394 7.49 -16.27 3.08
N ALA A 395 8.31 -15.28 3.47
CA ALA A 395 9.46 -14.84 2.67
C ALA A 395 10.51 -15.95 2.54
N ALA A 396 10.80 -16.65 3.64
CA ALA A 396 11.76 -17.75 3.67
C ALA A 396 11.36 -18.88 2.71
N GLU A 397 10.09 -19.27 2.71
CA GLU A 397 9.56 -20.30 1.81
C GLU A 397 9.58 -19.87 0.34
N LEU A 398 9.08 -18.66 0.05
CA LEU A 398 8.96 -18.19 -1.33
C LEU A 398 10.32 -17.94 -1.97
N LEU A 399 11.31 -17.46 -1.18
CA LEU A 399 12.63 -17.06 -1.65
C LEU A 399 13.73 -18.11 -1.40
N ASP A 400 13.39 -19.27 -0.79
CA ASP A 400 14.33 -20.33 -0.40
C ASP A 400 15.48 -19.80 0.49
N ARG A 401 15.15 -19.04 1.55
CA ARG A 401 16.06 -18.29 2.41
C ARG A 401 16.10 -18.85 3.84
N GLU A 402 17.09 -19.73 4.14
CA GLU A 402 17.29 -20.33 5.47
C GLU A 402 17.58 -19.30 6.59
N ASP A 403 18.22 -18.18 6.26
CA ASP A 403 18.50 -17.12 7.22
C ASP A 403 17.22 -16.45 7.73
N LEU A 404 16.20 -16.32 6.89
CA LEU A 404 14.88 -15.78 7.27
C LEU A 404 14.11 -16.76 8.15
N PHE A 405 14.21 -18.08 7.89
CA PHE A 405 13.67 -19.10 8.80
C PHE A 405 14.32 -18.99 10.19
N ALA A 406 15.66 -18.88 10.25
CA ALA A 406 16.37 -18.77 11.51
C ALA A 406 16.01 -17.49 12.30
N LEU A 407 15.73 -16.38 11.60
CA LEU A 407 15.26 -15.14 12.23
C LEU A 407 13.82 -15.31 12.75
N ALA A 408 12.91 -15.85 11.95
CA ALA A 408 11.53 -16.13 12.36
C ALA A 408 11.47 -17.07 13.57
N ASP A 409 12.30 -18.13 13.58
CA ASP A 409 12.39 -19.06 14.72
C ASP A 409 12.86 -18.36 16.01
N ARG A 410 13.79 -17.38 15.92
CA ARG A 410 14.19 -16.57 17.08
C ARG A 410 13.07 -15.65 17.57
N MET A 411 12.30 -15.10 16.66
CA MET A 411 11.15 -14.26 17.01
C MET A 411 10.02 -15.08 17.63
N LEU A 412 9.76 -16.29 17.12
CA LEU A 412 8.82 -17.23 17.71
C LEU A 412 9.25 -17.67 19.10
N LEU A 413 10.54 -17.97 19.27
CA LEU A 413 11.12 -18.32 20.59
C LEU A 413 10.91 -17.20 21.62
N ALA A 414 10.97 -15.93 21.19
CA ALA A 414 10.68 -14.81 22.08
C ALA A 414 9.22 -14.78 22.55
N ILE A 415 8.27 -15.14 21.66
CA ILE A 415 6.86 -15.29 22.05
C ILE A 415 6.68 -16.46 23.02
N GLU A 416 7.38 -17.57 22.81
CA GLU A 416 7.37 -18.74 23.72
C GLU A 416 7.98 -18.41 25.08
N ASP A 417 9.14 -17.74 25.12
CA ASP A 417 9.84 -17.34 26.34
C ASP A 417 9.02 -16.37 27.21
N THR A 418 8.27 -15.48 26.57
CA THR A 418 7.41 -14.51 27.26
C THR A 418 6.03 -15.08 27.59
N GLY A 419 5.54 -16.00 26.78
CA GLY A 419 4.40 -16.87 27.04
C GLY A 419 3.22 -16.21 27.76
N SER A 420 2.79 -16.82 28.88
CA SER A 420 1.66 -16.32 29.66
C SER A 420 1.89 -14.98 30.38
N GLN A 421 3.08 -14.39 30.31
CA GLN A 421 3.33 -13.03 30.81
C GLN A 421 2.55 -11.96 29.98
N TRP A 422 2.19 -12.28 28.75
CA TRP A 422 1.31 -11.43 27.94
C TRP A 422 -0.14 -11.40 28.44
N VAL A 423 -0.56 -12.33 29.31
CA VAL A 423 -1.94 -12.43 29.76
C VAL A 423 -2.21 -11.50 30.92
N MET A 424 -3.23 -10.63 30.78
CA MET A 424 -3.72 -9.75 31.83
C MET A 424 -4.63 -10.53 32.81
N PRO A 425 -4.81 -10.00 34.05
CA PRO A 425 -5.69 -10.65 35.05
C PRO A 425 -7.15 -10.84 34.63
N ASP A 426 -7.63 -10.10 33.63
CA ASP A 426 -8.97 -10.19 33.07
C ASP A 426 -9.04 -11.07 31.79
N HIS A 427 -7.99 -11.83 31.50
CA HIS A 427 -7.81 -12.65 30.30
C HIS A 427 -7.59 -11.88 28.99
N ASN A 428 -7.53 -10.51 29.00
CA ASN A 428 -7.05 -9.79 27.84
C ASN A 428 -5.55 -10.03 27.67
N LEU A 429 -4.98 -9.61 26.55
CA LEU A 429 -3.53 -9.57 26.38
C LEU A 429 -3.02 -8.17 26.66
N TYR A 430 -1.78 -8.08 27.12
CA TYR A 430 -1.04 -6.83 27.10
C TYR A 430 -0.70 -6.49 25.65
N TYR A 431 -0.81 -5.21 25.33
CA TYR A 431 -0.47 -4.71 24.00
C TYR A 431 1.05 -4.81 23.75
N SER A 432 1.86 -4.44 24.74
CA SER A 432 3.30 -4.28 24.55
C SER A 432 4.14 -4.68 25.76
N ILE A 433 5.39 -5.04 25.49
CA ILE A 433 6.48 -5.18 26.45
C ILE A 433 7.51 -4.08 26.20
N ARG A 434 7.96 -3.42 27.27
CA ARG A 434 9.00 -2.40 27.24
C ARG A 434 10.40 -3.02 27.36
N PRO A 435 11.48 -2.28 27.06
CA PRO A 435 12.85 -2.78 27.19
C PRO A 435 13.24 -3.18 28.60
N ASP A 436 12.61 -2.59 29.61
CA ASP A 436 12.82 -2.94 31.00
C ASP A 436 12.05 -4.21 31.44
N GLY A 437 11.36 -4.86 30.50
CA GLY A 437 10.55 -6.06 30.72
C GLY A 437 9.16 -5.78 31.28
N THR A 438 8.74 -4.53 31.43
CA THR A 438 7.38 -4.20 31.91
C THR A 438 6.36 -4.29 30.80
N TYR A 439 5.21 -4.89 31.10
CA TYR A 439 4.07 -4.99 30.19
C TYR A 439 3.14 -3.79 30.35
N ALA A 440 2.57 -3.32 29.25
CA ALA A 440 1.76 -2.10 29.26
C ALA A 440 0.59 -2.15 28.29
N ALA A 441 -0.48 -1.41 28.65
CA ALA A 441 -1.74 -1.24 27.93
C ALA A 441 -2.48 -2.56 27.63
N GLY A 442 -3.78 -2.46 27.45
CA GLY A 442 -4.61 -3.57 26.96
C GLY A 442 -4.60 -3.60 25.43
N ASP A 443 -4.59 -4.80 24.90
CA ASP A 443 -4.54 -5.07 23.47
C ASP A 443 -5.84 -4.66 22.72
N TYR A 444 -5.76 -4.57 21.40
CA TYR A 444 -6.88 -4.38 20.49
C TYR A 444 -8.00 -5.42 20.70
N PRO A 445 -9.26 -5.10 20.35
CA PRO A 445 -10.37 -6.03 20.59
C PRO A 445 -10.14 -7.44 20.05
N TYR A 446 -9.64 -7.59 18.81
CA TYR A 446 -9.44 -8.90 18.17
C TYR A 446 -8.26 -8.96 17.18
N LEU A 447 -7.53 -7.85 16.94
CA LEU A 447 -6.47 -7.81 15.94
C LEU A 447 -5.38 -8.86 16.22
N THR A 448 -4.84 -8.86 17.44
CA THR A 448 -3.79 -9.79 17.86
C THR A 448 -4.28 -11.23 17.89
N TYR A 449 -5.57 -11.47 18.21
CA TYR A 449 -6.14 -12.81 18.11
C TYR A 449 -6.09 -13.35 16.68
N ASN A 450 -6.46 -12.53 15.68
CA ASN A 450 -6.39 -12.94 14.28
C ASN A 450 -4.94 -13.15 13.82
N ASP A 451 -4.01 -12.29 14.26
CA ASP A 451 -2.58 -12.44 13.93
C ASP A 451 -2.00 -13.75 14.52
N LEU A 452 -2.34 -14.08 15.78
CA LEU A 452 -1.97 -15.35 16.43
C LEU A 452 -2.57 -16.56 15.70
N LEU A 453 -3.83 -16.46 15.26
CA LEU A 453 -4.51 -17.51 14.49
C LEU A 453 -3.74 -17.81 13.20
N HIS A 454 -3.41 -16.79 12.41
CA HIS A 454 -2.71 -16.97 11.14
C HIS A 454 -1.31 -17.58 11.33
N LEU A 455 -0.55 -17.13 12.33
CA LEU A 455 0.77 -17.73 12.64
C LEU A 455 0.61 -19.19 13.08
N ARG A 456 -0.36 -19.50 13.96
CA ARG A 456 -0.62 -20.87 14.41
C ARG A 456 -1.03 -21.78 13.24
N GLU A 457 -1.88 -21.31 12.34
CA GLU A 457 -2.29 -22.07 11.14
C GLU A 457 -1.09 -22.36 10.25
N TYR A 458 -0.22 -21.38 10.03
CA TYR A 458 1.01 -21.56 9.27
C TYR A 458 1.92 -22.63 9.93
N LEU A 459 2.20 -22.53 11.23
CA LEU A 459 3.05 -23.49 11.94
C LEU A 459 2.46 -24.90 11.93
N THR A 460 1.14 -25.01 12.09
CA THR A 460 0.43 -26.30 12.01
C THR A 460 0.55 -26.89 10.62
N GLY A 461 0.29 -26.12 9.58
CA GLY A 461 0.35 -26.55 8.18
C GLY A 461 1.74 -26.96 7.73
N SER A 462 2.78 -26.28 8.22
CA SER A 462 4.19 -26.58 7.94
C SER A 462 4.81 -27.65 8.87
N GLY A 463 4.07 -28.10 9.90
CA GLY A 463 4.57 -29.08 10.88
C GLY A 463 5.66 -28.53 11.81
N ARG A 464 5.73 -27.21 12.00
CA ARG A 464 6.67 -26.55 12.91
C ARG A 464 6.16 -26.56 14.35
N ALA A 465 7.09 -26.45 15.32
CA ALA A 465 6.78 -26.30 16.75
C ALA A 465 6.25 -24.88 17.06
N GLY A 466 5.87 -24.63 18.33
CA GLY A 466 5.48 -23.31 18.82
C GLY A 466 3.97 -23.04 18.87
N THR A 467 3.14 -23.97 18.43
CA THR A 467 1.68 -23.82 18.41
C THR A 467 1.01 -23.79 19.78
N GLU A 468 1.64 -24.37 20.82
CA GLU A 468 1.07 -24.48 22.16
C GLU A 468 0.93 -23.10 22.83
N THR A 469 1.98 -22.28 22.80
CA THR A 469 1.95 -20.92 23.37
C THR A 469 0.96 -20.05 22.65
N LEU A 470 0.93 -20.08 21.30
CA LEU A 470 -0.05 -19.32 20.51
C LEU A 470 -1.47 -19.73 20.84
N THR A 471 -1.74 -21.04 20.97
CA THR A 471 -3.06 -21.58 21.32
C THR A 471 -3.49 -21.06 22.70
N HIS A 472 -2.59 -21.12 23.70
CA HIS A 472 -2.87 -20.57 25.04
C HIS A 472 -3.22 -19.10 25.02
N LEU A 473 -2.43 -18.25 24.32
CA LEU A 473 -2.71 -16.82 24.21
C LEU A 473 -4.04 -16.54 23.51
N MET A 474 -4.37 -17.31 22.49
CA MET A 474 -5.66 -17.21 21.79
C MET A 474 -6.84 -17.62 22.69
N GLU A 475 -6.71 -18.71 23.48
CA GLU A 475 -7.76 -19.17 24.40
C GLU A 475 -8.04 -18.10 25.48
N GLU A 476 -7.01 -17.51 26.07
CA GLU A 476 -7.15 -16.41 27.02
C GLU A 476 -7.84 -15.20 26.38
N LYS A 477 -7.36 -14.76 25.23
CA LYS A 477 -7.95 -13.63 24.49
C LYS A 477 -9.40 -13.90 24.09
N LEU A 478 -9.73 -15.12 23.67
CA LEU A 478 -11.09 -15.52 23.29
C LEU A 478 -12.04 -15.47 24.51
N GLN A 479 -11.57 -15.87 25.70
CA GLN A 479 -12.32 -15.74 26.93
C GLN A 479 -12.66 -14.27 27.22
N TRP A 480 -11.68 -13.37 27.12
CA TRP A 480 -11.92 -11.93 27.28
C TRP A 480 -12.87 -11.37 26.21
N MET A 481 -12.66 -11.71 24.93
CA MET A 481 -13.53 -11.28 23.82
C MET A 481 -14.98 -11.70 24.05
N THR A 482 -15.18 -12.94 24.47
CA THR A 482 -16.51 -13.50 24.77
C THR A 482 -17.19 -12.75 25.91
N ALA A 483 -16.47 -12.51 27.00
CA ALA A 483 -16.97 -11.79 28.18
C ALA A 483 -17.32 -10.32 27.86
N ASN A 484 -16.67 -9.71 26.89
CA ASN A 484 -16.86 -8.31 26.48
C ASN A 484 -17.72 -8.15 25.21
N GLY A 485 -18.31 -9.24 24.66
CA GLY A 485 -19.19 -9.18 23.50
C GLY A 485 -18.50 -8.72 22.22
N VAL A 486 -17.19 -8.99 22.08
CA VAL A 486 -16.43 -8.65 20.88
C VAL A 486 -16.85 -9.55 19.73
N THR A 487 -17.08 -8.96 18.57
CA THR A 487 -17.44 -9.65 17.31
C THR A 487 -16.54 -9.19 16.18
N GLY A 488 -16.54 -9.92 15.07
CA GLY A 488 -15.76 -9.56 13.86
C GLY A 488 -14.35 -10.15 13.84
N TYR A 489 -14.01 -11.05 14.77
CA TYR A 489 -12.80 -11.87 14.70
C TYR A 489 -13.00 -13.08 13.76
N GLU A 490 -11.90 -13.64 13.29
CA GLU A 490 -11.92 -14.84 12.44
C GLU A 490 -12.19 -16.10 13.28
N ALA A 491 -12.95 -17.03 12.71
CA ALA A 491 -13.21 -18.31 13.37
C ALA A 491 -11.98 -19.23 13.25
N SER A 492 -11.54 -19.81 14.36
CA SER A 492 -10.40 -20.74 14.43
C SER A 492 -10.80 -22.16 14.01
#